data_d37038c287e7c1ac19f8386fdcc203b4
#
_entry.id   d37038c287e7c1ac19f8386fdcc203b4
#
_cell.length_a   1.000
_cell.length_b   1.000
_cell.length_c   1.000
_cell.angle_alpha   90.00
_cell.angle_beta   90.00
_cell.angle_gamma   90.00
#
_symmetry.space_group_name_H-M   'P 1'
#
loop_
_entity.id
_entity.type
_entity.pdbx_description
1 polymer ?
#
loop_
_entity_poly.entity_id
_entity_poly.type
_entity_poly.pdbx_seq_one_letter_code
_entity_poly.pdbx_strand_id
1 'polypeptide(L)'
;MDIFRPPATSNQRDSAWERIENYVKEERPLQPIRKIVVKGSVDVVFRRCDKPMLIVAGETAEAVASVKTYFNGGKLVIEREGMTISMVAGRNIVFHGSVSGSFVMGDIVNGKPMGASISQGKVVVGVALPEAPAVKIKGSGDVTLLDLRQAGLDLEIEGSGDITAYGQVAHLEVEIAGSGDVDASELIADRASLSVAGSGDIEAFIRSEVRARVAGSGDILVRGNPPHRDHSVAGSGKIKFR
;
A
#
# COMPACT_ATOMS: atom_id res chain seq x y z
N MET A 1 -2.71 -21.97 4.29
CA MET A 1 -3.54 -20.78 4.07
C MET A 1 -2.82 -19.88 3.08
N ASP A 2 -3.46 -19.46 2.03
CA ASP A 2 -2.82 -18.61 1.02
C ASP A 2 -3.06 -17.13 1.38
N ILE A 3 -1.99 -16.42 1.76
CA ILE A 3 -2.04 -15.00 2.13
C ILE A 3 -2.52 -14.15 0.94
N PHE A 4 -2.18 -14.58 -0.27
CA PHE A 4 -2.44 -13.85 -1.50
C PHE A 4 -3.79 -14.18 -2.16
N ARG A 5 -4.69 -14.90 -1.48
CA ARG A 5 -6.01 -15.17 -2.01
C ARG A 5 -6.86 -13.89 -2.01
N PRO A 6 -7.57 -13.55 -3.12
CA PRO A 6 -8.43 -12.37 -3.18
C PRO A 6 -9.55 -12.42 -2.14
N PRO A 7 -10.11 -11.27 -1.72
CA PRO A 7 -11.25 -11.21 -0.82
C PRO A 7 -12.48 -11.87 -1.45
N ALA A 8 -13.35 -12.48 -0.64
CA ALA A 8 -14.53 -13.19 -1.11
C ALA A 8 -15.59 -12.28 -1.76
N THR A 9 -15.54 -10.97 -1.47
CA THR A 9 -16.49 -9.96 -1.92
C THR A 9 -16.08 -9.20 -3.17
N SER A 10 -14.83 -9.33 -3.62
CA SER A 10 -14.40 -8.62 -4.84
C SER A 10 -14.98 -9.29 -6.08
N ASN A 11 -15.89 -8.59 -6.78
CA ASN A 11 -16.31 -8.93 -8.15
C ASN A 11 -15.18 -8.70 -9.18
N GLN A 12 -14.07 -8.12 -8.78
CA GLN A 12 -12.85 -8.00 -9.54
C GLN A 12 -12.03 -9.26 -9.32
N ARG A 13 -12.15 -10.20 -10.25
CA ARG A 13 -11.10 -11.17 -10.53
C ARG A 13 -9.92 -10.36 -11.10
N ASP A 14 -9.23 -9.66 -10.21
CA ASP A 14 -8.06 -8.93 -10.60
C ASP A 14 -7.00 -9.91 -11.08
N SER A 15 -6.64 -9.80 -12.34
CA SER A 15 -5.55 -10.54 -12.98
C SER A 15 -4.21 -10.42 -12.23
N ALA A 16 -4.11 -9.53 -11.26
CA ALA A 16 -2.96 -9.37 -10.37
C ALA A 16 -2.81 -10.54 -9.39
N TRP A 17 -3.92 -11.07 -8.83
CA TRP A 17 -3.92 -12.18 -7.88
C TRP A 17 -3.58 -13.53 -8.54
N GLU A 18 -4.07 -13.76 -9.76
CA GLU A 18 -3.78 -14.98 -10.52
C GLU A 18 -2.28 -15.11 -10.87
N ARG A 19 -1.58 -13.99 -11.02
CA ARG A 19 -0.15 -13.97 -11.33
C ARG A 19 0.74 -14.36 -10.15
N ILE A 20 0.30 -14.11 -8.91
CA ILE A 20 1.09 -14.40 -7.70
C ILE A 20 1.26 -15.91 -7.47
N GLU A 21 0.40 -16.76 -8.02
CA GLU A 21 0.57 -18.21 -7.95
C GLU A 21 1.88 -18.69 -8.56
N ASN A 22 2.34 -18.02 -9.61
CA ASN A 22 3.57 -18.35 -10.35
C ASN A 22 4.82 -17.61 -9.86
N TYR A 23 4.71 -16.78 -8.81
CA TYR A 23 5.82 -16.00 -8.29
C TYR A 23 6.79 -16.87 -7.48
N VAL A 24 8.08 -16.52 -7.54
CA VAL A 24 9.09 -17.03 -6.61
C VAL A 24 8.74 -16.47 -5.23
N LYS A 25 8.65 -17.37 -4.24
CA LYS A 25 8.26 -17.03 -2.86
C LYS A 25 9.41 -17.31 -1.89
N GLU A 26 9.70 -16.35 -1.03
CA GLU A 26 10.68 -16.46 0.05
C GLU A 26 10.00 -16.15 1.38
N GLU A 27 9.97 -17.12 2.28
CA GLU A 27 9.51 -16.90 3.66
C GLU A 27 10.63 -16.27 4.49
N ARG A 28 10.30 -15.22 5.22
CA ARG A 28 11.24 -14.49 6.08
C ARG A 28 10.84 -14.58 7.54
N PRO A 29 11.80 -14.52 8.47
CA PRO A 29 11.49 -14.51 9.90
C PRO A 29 10.63 -13.28 10.25
N LEU A 30 9.58 -13.47 11.06
CA LEU A 30 8.72 -12.41 11.55
C LEU A 30 8.84 -12.32 13.07
N GLN A 31 9.10 -11.12 13.57
CA GLN A 31 9.11 -10.79 14.98
C GLN A 31 7.77 -10.12 15.36
N PRO A 32 7.39 -10.07 16.64
CA PRO A 32 6.23 -9.28 17.07
C PRO A 32 6.37 -7.82 16.67
N ILE A 33 5.36 -7.28 15.98
CA ILE A 33 5.36 -5.92 15.46
C ILE A 33 4.09 -5.17 15.87
N ARG A 34 4.21 -3.84 15.95
CA ARG A 34 3.10 -2.92 16.21
C ARG A 34 2.82 -2.00 15.02
N LYS A 35 3.76 -1.88 14.08
CA LYS A 35 3.62 -1.04 12.89
C LYS A 35 4.33 -1.66 11.70
N ILE A 36 3.69 -1.61 10.53
CA ILE A 36 4.31 -1.86 9.23
C ILE A 36 4.63 -0.50 8.61
N VAL A 37 5.84 -0.35 8.09
CA VAL A 37 6.26 0.82 7.32
C VAL A 37 6.69 0.37 5.93
N VAL A 38 5.94 0.77 4.93
CA VAL A 38 6.22 0.48 3.52
C VAL A 38 6.95 1.66 2.90
N LYS A 39 8.11 1.43 2.30
CA LYS A 39 8.91 2.46 1.64
C LYS A 39 9.17 2.14 0.18
N GLY A 40 9.09 3.17 -0.67
CA GLY A 40 9.26 3.03 -2.11
C GLY A 40 8.02 2.49 -2.80
N SER A 41 8.19 1.63 -3.81
CA SER A 41 7.11 1.09 -4.66
C SER A 41 6.98 -0.43 -4.50
N VAL A 42 6.63 -0.89 -3.32
CA VAL A 42 6.38 -2.29 -3.02
C VAL A 42 4.96 -2.48 -2.51
N ASP A 43 4.25 -3.45 -3.09
CA ASP A 43 2.90 -3.76 -2.68
C ASP A 43 2.90 -4.72 -1.50
N VAL A 44 1.98 -4.50 -0.57
CA VAL A 44 1.85 -5.31 0.64
C VAL A 44 0.44 -5.82 0.79
N VAL A 45 0.30 -7.10 1.04
CA VAL A 45 -0.97 -7.73 1.39
C VAL A 45 -0.90 -8.21 2.84
N PHE A 46 -1.77 -7.67 3.66
CA PHE A 46 -1.98 -8.19 5.00
C PHE A 46 -3.21 -9.08 5.03
N ARG A 47 -3.12 -10.21 5.72
CA ARG A 47 -4.27 -11.07 6.00
C ARG A 47 -4.29 -11.48 7.47
N ARG A 48 -5.44 -11.34 8.11
CA ARG A 48 -5.61 -11.84 9.47
C ARG A 48 -5.46 -13.36 9.52
N CYS A 49 -4.54 -13.85 10.36
CA CYS A 49 -4.26 -15.28 10.55
C CYS A 49 -3.60 -15.51 11.91
N ASP A 50 -4.01 -16.59 12.60
CA ASP A 50 -3.42 -16.94 13.91
C ASP A 50 -1.96 -17.40 13.80
N LYS A 51 -1.52 -17.84 12.62
CA LYS A 51 -0.12 -18.22 12.37
C LYS A 51 0.62 -17.04 11.74
N PRO A 52 1.56 -16.41 12.47
CA PRO A 52 2.37 -15.32 11.92
C PRO A 52 3.23 -15.79 10.74
N MET A 53 3.21 -15.04 9.63
CA MET A 53 4.02 -15.29 8.44
C MET A 53 4.42 -13.99 7.75
N LEU A 54 5.62 -13.99 7.16
CA LEU A 54 6.11 -12.94 6.28
C LEU A 54 6.67 -13.60 5.02
N ILE A 55 6.08 -13.30 3.86
CA ILE A 55 6.44 -13.89 2.58
C ILE A 55 6.70 -12.78 1.58
N VAL A 56 7.84 -12.81 0.92
CA VAL A 56 8.12 -11.96 -0.23
C VAL A 56 7.90 -12.80 -1.50
N ALA A 57 7.02 -12.34 -2.37
CA ALA A 57 6.68 -12.98 -3.64
C ALA A 57 7.05 -12.06 -4.80
N GLY A 58 7.76 -12.57 -5.80
CA GLY A 58 8.18 -11.77 -6.95
C GLY A 58 8.21 -12.58 -8.24
N GLU A 59 8.11 -11.89 -9.38
CA GLU A 59 8.16 -12.51 -10.70
C GLU A 59 9.49 -13.25 -10.94
N THR A 60 10.57 -12.77 -10.33
CA THR A 60 11.91 -13.35 -10.42
C THR A 60 12.59 -13.38 -9.05
N ALA A 61 13.66 -14.19 -8.92
CA ALA A 61 14.46 -14.23 -7.71
C ALA A 61 15.15 -12.87 -7.42
N GLU A 62 15.55 -12.14 -8.46
CA GLU A 62 16.13 -10.80 -8.35
C GLU A 62 15.10 -9.79 -7.82
N ALA A 63 13.84 -9.90 -8.26
CA ALA A 63 12.75 -9.07 -7.75
C ALA A 63 12.54 -9.31 -6.24
N VAL A 64 12.55 -10.57 -5.80
CA VAL A 64 12.48 -10.92 -4.38
C VAL A 64 13.67 -10.38 -3.60
N ALA A 65 14.89 -10.53 -4.14
CA ALA A 65 16.12 -10.05 -3.51
C ALA A 65 16.19 -8.50 -3.41
N SER A 66 15.48 -7.77 -4.29
CA SER A 66 15.42 -6.30 -4.26
C SER A 66 14.64 -5.75 -3.06
N VAL A 67 13.83 -6.58 -2.41
CA VAL A 67 13.05 -6.18 -1.24
C VAL A 67 13.83 -6.43 0.04
N LYS A 68 14.07 -5.38 0.80
CA LYS A 68 14.63 -5.44 2.15
C LYS A 68 13.53 -5.45 3.19
N THR A 69 13.62 -6.35 4.16
CA THR A 69 12.75 -6.38 5.33
C THR A 69 13.60 -6.37 6.59
N TYR A 70 13.35 -5.44 7.49
CA TYR A 70 14.08 -5.34 8.75
C TYR A 70 13.19 -4.81 9.87
N PHE A 71 13.60 -5.09 11.11
CA PHE A 71 12.86 -4.71 12.31
C PHE A 71 13.57 -3.58 13.03
N ASN A 72 12.81 -2.56 13.44
CA ASN A 72 13.32 -1.43 14.20
C ASN A 72 12.27 -0.94 15.20
N GLY A 73 12.52 -1.13 16.50
CA GLY A 73 11.65 -0.61 17.57
C GLY A 73 10.20 -1.11 17.50
N GLY A 74 9.99 -2.41 17.20
CA GLY A 74 8.65 -3.00 17.04
C GLY A 74 7.96 -2.62 15.71
N LYS A 75 8.70 -2.11 14.74
CA LYS A 75 8.24 -1.82 13.38
C LYS A 75 8.86 -2.80 12.41
N LEU A 76 8.05 -3.37 11.52
CA LEU A 76 8.53 -4.03 10.30
C LEU A 76 8.68 -2.96 9.23
N VAL A 77 9.88 -2.76 8.75
CA VAL A 77 10.13 -1.90 7.59
C VAL A 77 10.30 -2.78 6.36
N ILE A 78 9.48 -2.52 5.35
CA ILE A 78 9.52 -3.15 4.04
C ILE A 78 9.96 -2.07 3.05
N GLU A 79 11.10 -2.29 2.43
CA GLU A 79 11.71 -1.29 1.56
C GLU A 79 12.19 -1.96 0.28
N ARG A 80 11.84 -1.38 -0.86
CA ARG A 80 12.39 -1.79 -2.13
C ARG A 80 13.42 -0.78 -2.59
N GLU A 81 14.63 -1.25 -2.84
CA GLU A 81 15.67 -0.39 -3.42
C GLU A 81 15.30 -0.04 -4.86
N GLY A 82 15.33 1.25 -5.16
CA GLY A 82 15.28 1.73 -6.53
C GLY A 82 16.50 1.21 -7.32
N MET A 83 16.31 0.89 -8.59
CA MET A 83 17.42 0.48 -9.46
C MET A 83 18.34 1.68 -9.71
N THR A 84 19.60 1.55 -9.31
CA THR A 84 20.65 2.48 -9.74
C THR A 84 21.32 1.91 -11.00
N ILE A 85 21.08 2.51 -12.14
CA ILE A 85 21.77 2.13 -13.38
C ILE A 85 23.01 3.01 -13.50
N SER A 86 24.17 2.44 -13.26
CA SER A 86 25.46 3.08 -13.52
C SER A 86 25.98 2.60 -14.86
N MET A 87 26.11 3.49 -15.81
CA MET A 87 26.70 3.18 -17.10
C MET A 87 28.05 3.81 -17.25
N VAL A 88 29.06 2.97 -17.51
CA VAL A 88 30.38 3.37 -17.91
C VAL A 88 30.55 3.07 -19.40
N ALA A 89 30.21 4.02 -20.23
CA ALA A 89 30.54 3.99 -21.66
C ALA A 89 30.89 5.40 -22.10
N GLY A 90 32.19 5.74 -22.10
CA GLY A 90 32.76 6.92 -22.76
C GLY A 90 32.23 8.31 -22.42
N ARG A 91 31.01 8.43 -21.88
CA ARG A 91 30.39 9.61 -21.28
C ARG A 91 29.52 9.17 -20.15
N ASN A 92 29.85 9.61 -18.94
CA ASN A 92 29.12 9.27 -17.74
C ASN A 92 27.71 9.85 -17.76
N ILE A 93 26.68 9.03 -17.93
CA ILE A 93 25.30 9.41 -17.64
C ILE A 93 24.96 8.70 -16.33
N VAL A 94 24.85 9.46 -15.26
CA VAL A 94 24.44 8.94 -13.94
C VAL A 94 22.99 9.34 -13.73
N PHE A 95 22.10 8.36 -13.62
CA PHE A 95 20.74 8.58 -13.20
C PHE A 95 20.61 8.24 -11.71
N HIS A 96 20.23 9.22 -10.92
CA HIS A 96 19.82 9.00 -9.54
C HIS A 96 18.30 9.14 -9.46
N GLY A 97 17.58 8.05 -9.15
CA GLY A 97 16.14 8.09 -8.97
C GLY A 97 15.52 6.68 -8.91
N SER A 98 14.35 6.58 -8.32
CA SER A 98 13.52 5.38 -8.37
C SER A 98 12.86 5.29 -9.74
N VAL A 99 13.15 4.25 -10.51
CA VAL A 99 12.47 3.96 -11.77
C VAL A 99 11.47 2.84 -11.48
N SER A 100 10.20 3.18 -11.40
CA SER A 100 9.13 2.20 -11.43
C SER A 100 8.71 2.01 -12.89
N GLY A 101 9.07 0.86 -13.49
CA GLY A 101 8.74 0.57 -14.87
C GLY A 101 9.90 -0.01 -15.68
N SER A 102 9.66 -0.29 -16.96
CA SER A 102 10.65 -0.79 -17.90
C SER A 102 11.44 0.38 -18.48
N PHE A 103 12.76 0.33 -18.38
CA PHE A 103 13.66 1.27 -19.04
C PHE A 103 14.32 0.57 -20.23
N VAL A 104 14.16 1.13 -21.42
CA VAL A 104 14.83 0.64 -22.64
C VAL A 104 16.02 1.53 -22.96
N MET A 105 17.19 0.93 -23.00
CA MET A 105 18.41 1.62 -23.38
C MET A 105 19.10 0.89 -24.51
N GLY A 106 19.44 1.63 -25.56
CA GLY A 106 20.17 1.09 -26.71
C GLY A 106 20.31 2.09 -27.85
N ASP A 107 21.28 1.79 -28.71
CA ASP A 107 21.46 2.51 -29.96
C ASP A 107 20.29 2.21 -30.91
N ILE A 108 19.90 3.24 -31.69
CA ILE A 108 18.96 3.04 -32.79
C ILE A 108 19.75 2.55 -34.00
N VAL A 109 19.65 1.27 -34.29
CA VAL A 109 20.25 0.70 -35.52
C VAL A 109 19.12 0.36 -36.49
N ASN A 110 19.16 0.96 -37.66
CA ASN A 110 18.13 0.81 -38.73
C ASN A 110 16.70 1.16 -38.27
N GLY A 111 16.57 2.23 -37.44
CA GLY A 111 15.26 2.70 -36.97
C GLY A 111 14.57 1.80 -35.93
N LYS A 112 15.26 0.79 -35.40
CA LYS A 112 14.77 -0.06 -34.31
C LYS A 112 15.67 0.10 -33.08
N PRO A 113 15.10 0.29 -31.87
CA PRO A 113 15.89 0.33 -30.66
C PRO A 113 16.50 -1.06 -30.41
N MET A 114 17.82 -1.16 -30.39
CA MET A 114 18.56 -2.32 -29.92
C MET A 114 19.05 -2.00 -28.51
N GLY A 115 18.39 -2.50 -27.51
CA GLY A 115 18.76 -2.29 -26.12
C GLY A 115 18.16 -3.30 -25.16
N ALA A 116 18.83 -3.48 -24.03
CA ALA A 116 18.30 -4.28 -22.95
C ALA A 116 17.18 -3.54 -22.22
N SER A 117 16.00 -4.13 -22.14
CA SER A 117 14.93 -3.71 -21.27
C SER A 117 15.25 -4.25 -19.87
N ILE A 118 15.46 -3.38 -18.91
CA ILE A 118 15.67 -3.79 -17.52
C ILE A 118 14.37 -3.49 -16.77
N SER A 119 13.63 -4.56 -16.42
CA SER A 119 12.47 -4.50 -15.54
C SER A 119 12.86 -5.06 -14.17
N GLN A 120 12.53 -4.36 -13.11
CA GLN A 120 12.74 -4.89 -11.75
C GLN A 120 11.78 -6.04 -11.39
N GLY A 121 10.84 -6.40 -12.28
CA GLY A 121 9.79 -7.36 -12.01
C GLY A 121 8.81 -6.87 -10.94
N LYS A 122 7.60 -7.43 -10.90
CA LYS A 122 6.63 -7.15 -9.84
C LYS A 122 7.00 -7.91 -8.58
N VAL A 123 6.70 -7.30 -7.44
CA VAL A 123 6.90 -7.90 -6.13
C VAL A 123 5.74 -7.54 -5.21
N VAL A 124 5.34 -8.51 -4.40
CA VAL A 124 4.30 -8.34 -3.38
C VAL A 124 4.78 -8.96 -2.08
N VAL A 125 4.60 -8.27 -0.98
CA VAL A 125 4.95 -8.78 0.36
C VAL A 125 3.69 -9.18 1.10
N GLY A 126 3.57 -10.44 1.47
CA GLY A 126 2.50 -10.98 2.29
C GLY A 126 2.85 -10.96 3.77
N VAL A 127 1.99 -10.36 4.58
CA VAL A 127 2.10 -10.35 6.05
C VAL A 127 0.85 -10.99 6.65
N ALA A 128 1.02 -11.98 7.50
CA ALA A 128 -0.09 -12.58 8.24
C ALA A 128 0.17 -12.47 9.75
N LEU A 129 -0.85 -11.97 10.49
CA LEU A 129 -0.85 -11.84 11.94
C LEU A 129 -2.28 -11.97 12.47
N PRO A 130 -2.49 -12.30 13.77
CA PRO A 130 -3.82 -12.32 14.38
C PRO A 130 -4.56 -10.99 14.33
N GLU A 131 -3.83 -9.88 14.41
CA GLU A 131 -4.34 -8.52 14.30
C GLU A 131 -3.43 -7.69 13.39
N ALA A 132 -4.02 -6.80 12.60
CA ALA A 132 -3.26 -5.87 11.77
C ALA A 132 -2.57 -4.83 12.65
N PRO A 133 -1.25 -4.66 12.53
CA PRO A 133 -0.56 -3.54 13.16
C PRO A 133 -0.93 -2.22 12.47
N ALA A 134 -0.56 -1.09 13.06
CA ALA A 134 -0.63 0.20 12.36
C ALA A 134 0.14 0.12 11.03
N VAL A 135 -0.38 0.77 9.99
CA VAL A 135 0.23 0.77 8.65
C VAL A 135 0.65 2.18 8.26
N LYS A 136 1.87 2.33 7.78
CA LYS A 136 2.38 3.58 7.22
C LYS A 136 3.01 3.35 5.86
N ILE A 137 2.54 4.07 4.86
CA ILE A 137 3.16 4.13 3.53
C ILE A 137 4.04 5.39 3.45
N LYS A 138 5.26 5.21 2.96
CA LYS A 138 6.21 6.27 2.57
C LYS A 138 6.68 6.03 1.15
N GLY A 139 5.88 6.47 0.18
CA GLY A 139 6.17 6.22 -1.23
C GLY A 139 4.92 6.01 -2.06
N SER A 140 4.98 5.07 -3.00
CA SER A 140 3.92 4.79 -4.01
C SER A 140 3.57 3.30 -4.13
N GLY A 141 3.88 2.50 -3.12
CA GLY A 141 3.42 1.10 -3.05
C GLY A 141 2.04 1.02 -2.41
N ASP A 142 1.28 0.00 -2.77
CA ASP A 142 -0.10 -0.17 -2.30
C ASP A 142 -0.20 -1.19 -1.17
N VAL A 143 -1.16 -1.00 -0.27
CA VAL A 143 -1.41 -1.92 0.84
C VAL A 143 -2.85 -2.39 0.83
N THR A 144 -3.03 -3.71 0.80
CA THR A 144 -4.36 -4.34 0.93
C THR A 144 -4.46 -5.07 2.26
N LEU A 145 -5.47 -4.74 3.06
CA LEU A 145 -5.72 -5.32 4.37
C LEU A 145 -6.98 -6.18 4.32
N LEU A 146 -6.84 -7.49 4.56
CA LEU A 146 -7.90 -8.47 4.39
C LEU A 146 -8.33 -9.13 5.70
N ASP A 147 -9.63 -9.44 5.79
CA ASP A 147 -10.24 -10.21 6.86
C ASP A 147 -10.07 -9.56 8.26
N LEU A 148 -10.05 -8.23 8.32
CA LEU A 148 -9.86 -7.48 9.57
C LEU A 148 -11.00 -7.72 10.56
N ARG A 149 -10.65 -7.95 11.84
CA ARG A 149 -11.60 -8.01 12.94
C ARG A 149 -10.88 -7.67 14.23
N GLN A 150 -10.85 -6.39 14.59
CA GLN A 150 -10.08 -5.88 15.72
C GLN A 150 -10.67 -4.59 16.29
N ALA A 151 -10.14 -4.16 17.44
CA ALA A 151 -10.62 -2.96 18.12
C ALA A 151 -10.21 -1.66 17.42
N GLY A 152 -8.98 -1.54 16.96
CA GLY A 152 -8.45 -0.33 16.32
C GLY A 152 -7.63 -0.62 15.10
N LEU A 153 -7.60 0.32 14.14
CA LEU A 153 -6.75 0.29 12.96
C LEU A 153 -6.28 1.72 12.64
N ASP A 154 -4.97 1.89 12.52
CA ASP A 154 -4.34 3.17 12.20
C ASP A 154 -3.67 3.05 10.84
N LEU A 155 -4.05 3.93 9.91
CA LEU A 155 -3.57 4.00 8.54
C LEU A 155 -2.96 5.37 8.26
N GLU A 156 -1.75 5.41 7.78
CA GLU A 156 -1.02 6.65 7.50
C GLU A 156 -0.37 6.58 6.11
N ILE A 157 -0.61 7.58 5.28
CA ILE A 157 0.02 7.72 3.96
C ILE A 157 0.84 9.00 3.91
N GLU A 158 2.15 8.86 3.65
CA GLU A 158 3.06 9.94 3.28
C GLU A 158 3.56 9.67 1.84
N GLY A 159 2.83 10.17 0.84
CA GLY A 159 3.18 9.92 -0.57
C GLY A 159 1.96 9.78 -1.48
N SER A 160 2.01 8.80 -2.39
CA SER A 160 1.00 8.58 -3.45
C SER A 160 0.58 7.11 -3.58
N GLY A 161 0.91 6.28 -2.61
CA GLY A 161 0.45 4.88 -2.57
C GLY A 161 -0.93 4.79 -1.93
N ASP A 162 -1.66 3.71 -2.20
CA ASP A 162 -3.04 3.54 -1.81
C ASP A 162 -3.22 2.46 -0.74
N ILE A 163 -4.26 2.59 0.08
CA ILE A 163 -4.63 1.56 1.05
C ILE A 163 -6.07 1.11 0.81
N THR A 164 -6.27 -0.21 0.66
CA THR A 164 -7.60 -0.80 0.63
C THR A 164 -7.79 -1.72 1.84
N ALA A 165 -8.92 -1.59 2.55
CA ALA A 165 -9.17 -2.34 3.77
C ALA A 165 -10.54 -3.01 3.78
N TYR A 166 -10.57 -4.29 4.21
CA TYR A 166 -11.77 -5.13 4.27
C TYR A 166 -11.98 -5.74 5.65
N GLY A 167 -13.20 -5.67 6.18
CA GLY A 167 -13.54 -6.32 7.43
C GLY A 167 -14.32 -5.46 8.40
N GLN A 168 -13.96 -5.50 9.70
CA GLN A 168 -14.64 -4.73 10.74
C GLN A 168 -13.65 -4.29 11.83
N VAL A 169 -13.80 -3.01 12.27
CA VAL A 169 -13.04 -2.44 13.40
C VAL A 169 -13.97 -1.61 14.29
N ALA A 170 -13.63 -1.44 15.57
CA ALA A 170 -14.38 -0.52 16.41
C ALA A 170 -13.93 0.93 16.18
N HIS A 171 -12.64 1.15 15.93
CA HIS A 171 -12.08 2.48 15.68
C HIS A 171 -11.15 2.46 14.47
N LEU A 172 -11.35 3.42 13.55
CA LEU A 172 -10.51 3.64 12.38
C LEU A 172 -9.87 5.03 12.46
N GLU A 173 -8.54 5.10 12.36
CA GLU A 173 -7.80 6.33 12.20
C GLU A 173 -7.11 6.34 10.84
N VAL A 174 -7.34 7.40 10.05
CA VAL A 174 -6.76 7.56 8.71
C VAL A 174 -6.14 8.94 8.60
N GLU A 175 -4.87 8.97 8.23
CA GLU A 175 -4.11 10.19 7.99
C GLU A 175 -3.44 10.15 6.62
N ILE A 176 -3.78 11.07 5.73
CA ILE A 176 -3.15 11.21 4.42
C ILE A 176 -2.39 12.54 4.37
N ALA A 177 -1.09 12.47 4.12
CA ALA A 177 -0.23 13.59 3.81
C ALA A 177 0.37 13.39 2.41
N GLY A 178 -0.37 13.80 1.36
CA GLY A 178 0.03 13.55 -0.03
C GLY A 178 -1.13 13.46 -1.00
N SER A 179 -1.03 12.51 -1.94
CA SER A 179 -1.99 12.30 -3.03
C SER A 179 -2.45 10.84 -3.15
N GLY A 180 -2.10 10.00 -2.19
CA GLY A 180 -2.57 8.61 -2.15
C GLY A 180 -3.97 8.52 -1.56
N ASP A 181 -4.68 7.42 -1.83
CA ASP A 181 -6.08 7.23 -1.49
C ASP A 181 -6.28 6.11 -0.46
N VAL A 182 -7.36 6.21 0.32
CA VAL A 182 -7.79 5.14 1.24
C VAL A 182 -9.19 4.69 0.91
N ASP A 183 -9.34 3.44 0.45
CA ASP A 183 -10.63 2.77 0.30
C ASP A 183 -10.91 1.83 1.48
N ALA A 184 -11.73 2.30 2.41
CA ALA A 184 -12.28 1.56 3.54
C ALA A 184 -13.82 1.43 3.42
N SER A 185 -14.35 1.45 2.19
CA SER A 185 -15.79 1.31 1.91
C SER A 185 -16.34 -0.07 2.30
N GLU A 186 -15.49 -1.10 2.24
CA GLU A 186 -15.79 -2.48 2.65
C GLU A 186 -15.24 -2.81 4.07
N LEU A 187 -14.74 -1.80 4.80
CA LEU A 187 -14.35 -1.88 6.20
C LEU A 187 -15.43 -1.21 7.07
N ILE A 188 -16.16 -2.01 7.82
CA ILE A 188 -17.17 -1.48 8.74
C ILE A 188 -16.47 -0.94 9.99
N ALA A 189 -16.52 0.37 10.23
CA ALA A 189 -16.02 0.99 11.45
C ALA A 189 -17.17 1.56 12.30
N ASP A 190 -17.10 1.38 13.63
CA ASP A 190 -18.09 2.02 14.50
C ASP A 190 -17.80 3.51 14.64
N ARG A 191 -16.55 3.89 14.80
CA ARG A 191 -16.08 5.28 14.89
C ARG A 191 -14.87 5.50 14.02
N ALA A 192 -14.71 6.72 13.49
CA ALA A 192 -13.53 7.08 12.72
C ALA A 192 -13.04 8.50 12.94
N SER A 193 -11.71 8.66 12.82
CA SER A 193 -11.00 9.94 12.65
C SER A 193 -10.30 9.92 11.30
N LEU A 194 -10.73 10.80 10.38
CA LEU A 194 -10.28 10.85 8.99
C LEU A 194 -9.65 12.21 8.71
N SER A 195 -8.42 12.24 8.26
CA SER A 195 -7.68 13.48 7.97
C SER A 195 -6.97 13.41 6.63
N VAL A 196 -7.16 14.42 5.79
CA VAL A 196 -6.47 14.60 4.51
C VAL A 196 -5.75 15.93 4.50
N ALA A 197 -4.43 15.90 4.34
CA ALA A 197 -3.58 17.06 4.10
C ALA A 197 -2.94 16.90 2.71
N GLY A 198 -3.61 17.40 1.66
CA GLY A 198 -3.16 17.24 0.27
C GLY A 198 -4.30 17.09 -0.73
N SER A 199 -4.15 16.15 -1.66
CA SER A 199 -5.10 15.89 -2.75
C SER A 199 -5.62 14.45 -2.80
N GLY A 200 -5.25 13.62 -1.83
CA GLY A 200 -5.73 12.25 -1.73
C GLY A 200 -7.16 12.16 -1.21
N ASP A 201 -7.84 11.06 -1.47
CA ASP A 201 -9.23 10.85 -1.12
C ASP A 201 -9.40 9.73 -0.07
N ILE A 202 -10.45 9.83 0.74
CA ILE A 202 -10.84 8.77 1.68
C ILE A 202 -12.30 8.38 1.42
N GLU A 203 -12.53 7.08 1.24
CA GLU A 203 -13.87 6.50 1.28
C GLU A 203 -13.98 5.52 2.43
N ALA A 204 -14.96 5.69 3.34
CA ALA A 204 -15.09 4.84 4.53
C ALA A 204 -16.54 4.62 4.94
N PHE A 205 -16.85 3.40 5.45
CA PHE A 205 -18.16 3.06 5.98
C PHE A 205 -18.17 3.17 7.51
N ILE A 206 -18.93 4.16 8.05
CA ILE A 206 -18.95 4.49 9.48
C ILE A 206 -20.37 4.40 10.02
N ARG A 207 -20.54 3.74 11.19
CA ARG A 207 -21.84 3.51 11.81
C ARG A 207 -22.30 4.59 12.76
N SER A 208 -21.41 5.08 13.63
CA SER A 208 -21.83 5.83 14.83
C SER A 208 -21.28 7.25 14.90
N GLU A 209 -19.99 7.42 14.75
CA GLU A 209 -19.31 8.69 14.94
C GLU A 209 -18.17 8.88 13.95
N VAL A 210 -18.10 10.08 13.36
CA VAL A 210 -16.98 10.44 12.50
C VAL A 210 -16.49 11.85 12.78
N ARG A 211 -15.18 11.98 12.88
CA ARG A 211 -14.47 13.25 12.78
C ARG A 211 -13.70 13.26 11.47
N ALA A 212 -14.01 14.23 10.59
CA ALA A 212 -13.43 14.32 9.26
C ALA A 212 -12.83 15.72 9.01
N ARG A 213 -11.59 15.77 8.55
CA ARG A 213 -10.86 17.02 8.29
C ARG A 213 -10.18 16.95 6.94
N VAL A 214 -10.32 18.02 6.15
CA VAL A 214 -9.60 18.18 4.88
C VAL A 214 -8.86 19.51 4.90
N ALA A 215 -7.56 19.45 4.63
CA ALA A 215 -6.69 20.60 4.40
C ALA A 215 -6.05 20.46 3.01
N GLY A 216 -6.71 20.99 1.95
CA GLY A 216 -6.25 20.85 0.57
C GLY A 216 -7.38 20.69 -0.43
N SER A 217 -7.20 19.81 -1.41
CA SER A 217 -8.11 19.57 -2.53
C SER A 217 -8.75 18.17 -2.54
N GLY A 218 -8.33 17.30 -1.62
CA GLY A 218 -8.84 15.93 -1.52
C GLY A 218 -10.28 15.87 -0.99
N ASP A 219 -10.95 14.76 -1.24
CA ASP A 219 -12.35 14.55 -0.84
C ASP A 219 -12.44 13.43 0.24
N ILE A 220 -13.42 13.54 1.14
CA ILE A 220 -13.80 12.44 2.06
C ILE A 220 -15.25 12.05 1.79
N LEU A 221 -15.48 10.78 1.46
CA LEU A 221 -16.80 10.19 1.34
C LEU A 221 -17.08 9.26 2.52
N VAL A 222 -17.99 9.65 3.38
CA VAL A 222 -18.45 8.84 4.52
C VAL A 222 -19.75 8.15 4.16
N ARG A 223 -19.75 6.82 4.15
CA ARG A 223 -20.94 5.98 4.00
C ARG A 223 -21.47 5.53 5.36
N GLY A 224 -22.71 5.02 5.42
CA GLY A 224 -23.32 4.46 6.63
C GLY A 224 -24.10 5.44 7.48
N ASN A 225 -24.12 6.74 7.11
CA ASN A 225 -24.94 7.79 7.72
C ASN A 225 -24.79 7.92 9.26
N PRO A 226 -23.55 8.07 9.80
CA PRO A 226 -23.34 8.15 11.24
C PRO A 226 -24.11 9.32 11.87
N PRO A 227 -24.75 9.15 13.05
CA PRO A 227 -25.52 10.20 13.69
C PRO A 227 -24.65 11.34 14.26
N HIS A 228 -23.41 11.04 14.67
CA HIS A 228 -22.47 12.03 15.20
C HIS A 228 -21.40 12.38 14.17
N ARG A 229 -21.39 13.65 13.74
CA ARG A 229 -20.50 14.16 12.69
C ARG A 229 -19.83 15.44 13.12
N ASP A 230 -18.52 15.43 13.19
CA ASP A 230 -17.68 16.62 13.33
C ASP A 230 -16.81 16.72 12.07
N HIS A 231 -16.96 17.80 11.29
CA HIS A 231 -16.21 17.93 10.06
C HIS A 231 -15.79 19.37 9.76
N SER A 232 -14.64 19.51 9.11
CA SER A 232 -14.13 20.80 8.67
C SER A 232 -13.33 20.66 7.39
N VAL A 233 -13.42 21.68 6.52
CA VAL A 233 -12.66 21.77 5.26
C VAL A 233 -11.93 23.09 5.21
N ALA A 234 -10.63 23.02 4.95
CA ALA A 234 -9.77 24.16 4.66
C ALA A 234 -9.15 23.95 3.27
N GLY A 235 -9.72 24.55 2.22
CA GLY A 235 -9.29 24.38 0.83
C GLY A 235 -10.45 24.17 -0.13
N SER A 236 -10.18 23.44 -1.23
CA SER A 236 -11.14 23.18 -2.31
C SER A 236 -11.81 21.81 -2.24
N GLY A 237 -11.36 20.97 -1.33
CA GLY A 237 -11.87 19.62 -1.11
C GLY A 237 -13.30 19.59 -0.56
N LYS A 238 -13.89 18.41 -0.42
CA LYS A 238 -15.28 18.21 0.03
C LYS A 238 -15.38 17.03 0.98
N ILE A 239 -16.32 17.14 1.93
CA ILE A 239 -16.73 16.02 2.78
C ILE A 239 -18.20 15.72 2.48
N LYS A 240 -18.48 14.48 2.08
CA LYS A 240 -19.82 14.01 1.68
C LYS A 240 -20.26 12.86 2.59
N PHE A 241 -21.54 12.83 2.93
CA PHE A 241 -22.17 11.77 3.71
C PHE A 241 -23.27 11.10 2.85
N ARG A 242 -23.25 9.77 2.79
CA ARG A 242 -24.21 8.96 2.02
C ARG A 242 -24.65 7.72 2.78
#